data_b5f8466521ed1596b096090f2a11556d
#
_entry.id   b5f8466521ed1596b096090f2a11556d
#
_cell.length_a   1.000
_cell.length_b   1.000
_cell.length_c   1.000
_cell.angle_alpha   90.00
_cell.angle_beta   90.00
_cell.angle_gamma   90.00
#
_symmetry.space_group_name_H-M   'P 1'
#
loop_
_entity.id
_entity.type
_entity.pdbx_description
1 polymer ?
#
loop_
_entity_poly.entity_id
_entity_poly.type
_entity_poly.pdbx_seq_one_letter_code
_entity_poly.pdbx_strand_id
1 'polypeptide(L)'
;MTKRLRRADARRAAPRLSAASPFPPGTGRPVRTGHAYLAAFLSAALLLLALCAAPASASPEDNSLIVALERFPPGFNPAVASGSLTSQIGAQLFAGLVRTGKDGPIPYLAESGEIDSQAKRFRFHLRKGATFHDGTPITANDVAFSIRAAQRHHPFRSMLEAVDKVVPVDDLTLDLETSIPQPALLKCFIPALVPVLPAHIYGDGTP
;
A
#
# COMPACT_ATOMS: atom_id res chain seq x y z
N MET A 1 -25.97 77.46 19.17
CA MET A 1 -26.24 78.45 18.12
C MET A 1 -26.81 77.74 16.91
N THR A 2 -28.14 77.63 16.91
CA THR A 2 -29.13 78.38 16.16
C THR A 2 -28.80 78.54 14.67
N LYS A 3 -29.51 77.84 13.78
CA LYS A 3 -30.60 78.45 12.97
C LYS A 3 -31.34 77.44 12.13
N ARG A 4 -32.66 77.38 12.38
CA ARG A 4 -33.75 76.87 11.53
C ARG A 4 -33.91 77.79 10.32
N LEU A 5 -34.51 77.27 9.25
CA LEU A 5 -35.49 77.88 8.36
C LEU A 5 -35.80 76.84 7.26
N ARG A 6 -36.96 76.23 7.23
CA ARG A 6 -38.32 76.55 6.87
C ARG A 6 -38.54 76.81 5.35
N ARG A 7 -39.35 75.90 4.77
CA ARG A 7 -40.48 76.12 3.80
C ARG A 7 -40.14 76.43 2.33
N ALA A 8 -40.63 75.65 1.39
CA ALA A 8 -41.98 75.93 0.85
C ALA A 8 -42.45 74.82 -0.11
N ASP A 9 -43.74 74.51 -0.01
CA ASP A 9 -44.54 73.73 -0.93
C ASP A 9 -44.58 74.29 -2.37
N ALA A 10 -44.60 73.40 -3.36
CA ALA A 10 -45.25 73.65 -4.65
C ALA A 10 -45.72 72.33 -5.23
N ARG A 11 -47.01 72.07 -5.00
CA ARG A 11 -47.83 71.11 -5.75
C ARG A 11 -47.90 71.59 -7.20
N ARG A 12 -47.50 70.76 -8.18
CA ARG A 12 -48.01 70.85 -9.54
C ARG A 12 -48.29 69.41 -10.00
N ALA A 13 -49.57 69.23 -10.22
CA ALA A 13 -50.13 68.08 -10.91
C ALA A 13 -49.68 68.09 -12.37
N ALA A 14 -49.22 66.94 -12.87
CA ALA A 14 -48.95 66.69 -14.26
C ALA A 14 -49.72 65.44 -14.72
N PRO A 15 -50.18 65.43 -15.96
CA PRO A 15 -51.23 64.54 -16.44
C PRO A 15 -50.75 63.09 -16.63
N ARG A 16 -51.70 62.18 -16.41
CA ARG A 16 -51.56 60.75 -16.72
C ARG A 16 -51.52 60.57 -18.23
N LEU A 17 -50.33 60.20 -18.75
CA LEU A 17 -50.20 59.63 -20.08
C LEU A 17 -50.23 58.12 -19.94
N SER A 18 -51.33 57.52 -20.36
CA SER A 18 -51.46 56.08 -20.56
C SER A 18 -50.64 55.70 -21.79
N ALA A 19 -49.45 55.13 -21.56
CA ALA A 19 -48.66 54.53 -22.63
C ALA A 19 -48.99 53.05 -22.69
N ALA A 20 -49.76 52.66 -23.67
CA ALA A 20 -49.89 51.25 -24.05
C ALA A 20 -48.52 50.70 -24.51
N SER A 21 -48.06 49.66 -23.92
CA SER A 21 -46.88 48.96 -24.30
C SER A 21 -47.01 48.24 -25.64
N PRO A 22 -46.15 48.48 -26.62
CA PRO A 22 -46.28 47.86 -27.94
C PRO A 22 -45.67 46.43 -28.02
N PHE A 23 -45.37 45.81 -26.89
CA PHE A 23 -44.79 44.46 -26.91
C PHE A 23 -45.82 43.39 -26.51
N PRO A 24 -45.97 42.33 -27.33
CA PRO A 24 -46.86 41.23 -26.98
C PRO A 24 -46.28 40.49 -25.76
N PRO A 25 -47.13 39.87 -24.92
CA PRO A 25 -46.63 39.09 -23.79
C PRO A 25 -45.75 37.95 -24.29
N GLY A 26 -44.46 37.98 -23.89
CA GLY A 26 -43.54 36.93 -24.19
C GLY A 26 -44.05 35.63 -23.59
N THR A 27 -44.33 34.66 -24.44
CA THR A 27 -44.57 33.28 -24.05
C THR A 27 -43.26 32.73 -23.46
N GLY A 28 -43.11 32.89 -22.14
CA GLY A 28 -42.01 32.30 -21.37
C GLY A 28 -42.05 30.78 -21.48
N ARG A 29 -41.29 30.22 -22.42
CA ARG A 29 -41.00 28.80 -22.40
C ARG A 29 -40.14 28.52 -21.14
N PRO A 30 -40.54 27.57 -20.31
CA PRO A 30 -39.73 27.24 -19.14
C PRO A 30 -38.38 26.67 -19.62
N VAL A 31 -37.29 27.37 -19.27
CA VAL A 31 -35.92 26.87 -19.47
C VAL A 31 -35.69 25.76 -18.44
N ARG A 32 -36.28 24.57 -18.67
CA ARG A 32 -36.14 23.36 -17.84
C ARG A 32 -35.17 22.32 -18.43
N THR A 33 -34.53 22.64 -19.54
CA THR A 33 -33.76 21.64 -20.29
C THR A 33 -32.32 21.44 -19.76
N GLY A 34 -31.70 22.42 -19.08
CA GLY A 34 -30.32 22.32 -18.63
C GLY A 34 -30.10 21.27 -17.54
N HIS A 35 -30.99 21.17 -16.56
CA HIS A 35 -30.83 20.22 -15.45
C HIS A 35 -31.15 18.78 -15.87
N ALA A 36 -32.01 18.54 -16.83
CA ALA A 36 -32.32 17.23 -17.34
C ALA A 36 -31.13 16.63 -18.13
N TYR A 37 -30.41 17.42 -18.92
CA TYR A 37 -29.22 16.98 -19.63
C TYR A 37 -28.05 16.76 -18.68
N LEU A 38 -27.88 17.60 -17.66
CA LEU A 38 -26.82 17.40 -16.65
C LEU A 38 -27.06 16.12 -15.83
N ALA A 39 -28.29 15.85 -15.44
CA ALA A 39 -28.68 14.64 -14.75
C ALA A 39 -28.47 13.39 -15.62
N ALA A 40 -28.82 13.45 -16.91
CA ALA A 40 -28.60 12.36 -17.87
C ALA A 40 -27.12 12.13 -18.13
N PHE A 41 -26.30 13.18 -18.19
CA PHE A 41 -24.84 13.07 -18.36
C PHE A 41 -24.17 12.46 -17.12
N LEU A 42 -24.57 12.88 -15.91
CA LEU A 42 -24.07 12.33 -14.65
C LEU A 42 -24.48 10.86 -14.48
N SER A 43 -25.71 10.49 -14.82
CA SER A 43 -26.16 9.09 -14.76
C SER A 43 -25.45 8.21 -15.79
N ALA A 44 -25.21 8.69 -16.99
CA ALA A 44 -24.44 7.97 -18.02
C ALA A 44 -22.97 7.81 -17.63
N ALA A 45 -22.35 8.85 -17.05
CA ALA A 45 -20.99 8.78 -16.54
C ALA A 45 -20.86 7.80 -15.36
N LEU A 46 -21.84 7.79 -14.45
CA LEU A 46 -21.87 6.83 -13.33
C LEU A 46 -22.07 5.39 -13.81
N LEU A 47 -22.91 5.19 -14.84
CA LEU A 47 -23.12 3.89 -15.47
C LEU A 47 -21.85 3.39 -16.18
N LEU A 48 -21.12 4.29 -16.87
CA LEU A 48 -19.84 3.96 -17.51
C LEU A 48 -18.77 3.61 -16.47
N LEU A 49 -18.72 4.36 -15.36
CA LEU A 49 -17.80 4.07 -14.25
C LEU A 49 -18.11 2.72 -13.58
N ALA A 50 -19.38 2.37 -13.44
CA ALA A 50 -19.81 1.08 -12.92
C ALA A 50 -19.51 -0.08 -13.88
N LEU A 51 -19.53 0.15 -15.19
CA LEU A 51 -19.16 -0.85 -16.20
C LEU A 51 -17.63 -1.11 -16.25
N CYS A 52 -16.82 -0.13 -15.86
CA CYS A 52 -15.36 -0.26 -15.80
C CYS A 52 -14.86 -0.91 -14.49
N ALA A 53 -15.71 -1.08 -13.49
CA ALA A 53 -15.40 -1.85 -12.29
C ALA A 53 -15.54 -3.35 -12.61
N ALA A 54 -14.57 -3.90 -13.36
CA ALA A 54 -14.46 -5.34 -13.50
C ALA A 54 -14.21 -5.93 -12.10
N PRO A 55 -15.08 -6.81 -11.59
CA PRO A 55 -14.79 -7.48 -10.33
C PRO A 55 -13.51 -8.29 -10.48
N ALA A 56 -12.63 -8.26 -9.48
CA ALA A 56 -11.56 -9.23 -9.38
C ALA A 56 -12.21 -10.60 -9.25
N SER A 57 -12.28 -11.33 -10.35
CA SER A 57 -12.91 -12.66 -10.38
C SER A 57 -11.88 -13.68 -9.95
N ALA A 58 -12.03 -14.22 -8.73
CA ALA A 58 -11.50 -15.53 -8.42
C ALA A 58 -12.36 -16.55 -9.18
N SER A 59 -11.76 -17.37 -10.02
CA SER A 59 -12.47 -18.48 -10.66
C SER A 59 -12.33 -19.72 -9.76
N PRO A 60 -13.41 -20.21 -9.15
CA PRO A 60 -13.37 -21.44 -8.35
C PRO A 60 -13.03 -22.67 -9.19
N GLU A 61 -13.31 -22.61 -10.49
CA GLU A 61 -13.12 -23.74 -11.41
C GLU A 61 -11.65 -23.98 -11.76
N ASP A 62 -10.84 -22.89 -11.80
CA ASP A 62 -9.43 -22.98 -12.21
C ASP A 62 -8.44 -22.81 -11.06
N ASN A 63 -8.92 -22.65 -9.83
CA ASN A 63 -8.10 -22.36 -8.65
C ASN A 63 -7.18 -21.14 -8.85
N SER A 64 -7.62 -20.19 -9.68
CA SER A 64 -6.84 -19.02 -10.08
C SER A 64 -7.34 -17.74 -9.40
N LEU A 65 -6.41 -16.88 -9.01
CA LEU A 65 -6.66 -15.53 -8.53
C LEU A 65 -5.98 -14.53 -9.47
N ILE A 66 -6.77 -13.69 -10.12
CA ILE A 66 -6.25 -12.62 -10.97
C ILE A 66 -6.19 -11.33 -10.16
N VAL A 67 -4.99 -10.79 -10.00
CA VAL A 67 -4.75 -9.52 -9.32
C VAL A 67 -4.27 -8.49 -10.33
N ALA A 68 -5.04 -7.42 -10.52
CA ALA A 68 -4.64 -6.30 -11.35
C ALA A 68 -3.68 -5.38 -10.60
N LEU A 69 -2.56 -5.03 -11.23
CA LEU A 69 -1.57 -4.11 -10.68
C LEU A 69 -1.52 -2.84 -11.55
N GLU A 70 -1.24 -1.69 -10.93
CA GLU A 70 -1.17 -0.41 -11.64
C GLU A 70 -0.07 -0.35 -12.71
N ARG A 71 1.01 -1.10 -12.50
CA ARG A 71 2.18 -1.14 -13.39
C ARG A 71 2.98 -2.42 -13.16
N PHE A 72 3.91 -2.69 -14.08
CA PHE A 72 4.84 -3.79 -13.91
C PHE A 72 5.88 -3.45 -12.83
N PRO A 73 6.21 -4.35 -11.89
CA PRO A 73 7.24 -4.11 -10.88
C PRO A 73 8.64 -4.11 -11.51
N PRO A 74 9.59 -3.33 -11.00
CA PRO A 74 10.96 -3.31 -11.50
C PRO A 74 11.72 -4.62 -11.27
N GLY A 75 11.24 -5.45 -10.35
CA GLY A 75 11.76 -6.77 -10.02
C GLY A 75 10.86 -7.49 -9.03
N PHE A 76 11.07 -8.79 -8.89
CA PHE A 76 10.28 -9.65 -8.01
C PHE A 76 10.99 -9.97 -6.68
N ASN A 77 12.29 -9.69 -6.58
CA ASN A 77 13.09 -10.00 -5.39
C ASN A 77 13.13 -8.80 -4.42
N PRO A 78 12.43 -8.88 -3.25
CA PRO A 78 12.43 -7.79 -2.27
C PRO A 78 13.79 -7.59 -1.56
N ALA A 79 14.71 -8.56 -1.63
CA ALA A 79 16.03 -8.42 -1.02
C ALA A 79 16.89 -7.32 -1.68
N VAL A 80 16.62 -6.99 -2.94
CA VAL A 80 17.43 -6.03 -3.72
C VAL A 80 16.63 -4.84 -4.26
N ALA A 81 15.31 -4.96 -4.31
CA ALA A 81 14.44 -3.90 -4.82
C ALA A 81 13.38 -3.53 -3.79
N SER A 82 13.19 -2.25 -3.57
CA SER A 82 12.10 -1.73 -2.73
C SER A 82 10.95 -1.21 -3.58
N GLY A 83 9.76 -1.25 -3.02
CA GLY A 83 8.56 -0.73 -3.65
C GLY A 83 7.34 -1.57 -3.30
N SER A 84 6.17 -0.95 -3.29
CA SER A 84 4.92 -1.61 -2.89
C SER A 84 4.61 -2.85 -3.74
N LEU A 85 4.80 -2.77 -5.05
CA LEU A 85 4.53 -3.87 -5.97
C LEU A 85 5.52 -5.02 -5.82
N THR A 86 6.83 -4.72 -5.74
CA THR A 86 7.86 -5.73 -5.48
C THR A 86 7.60 -6.44 -4.16
N SER A 87 7.28 -5.69 -3.10
CA SER A 87 6.96 -6.26 -1.78
C SER A 87 5.70 -7.12 -1.78
N GLN A 88 4.64 -6.69 -2.48
CA GLN A 88 3.39 -7.45 -2.57
C GLN A 88 3.59 -8.78 -3.30
N ILE A 89 4.27 -8.76 -4.44
CA ILE A 89 4.54 -9.97 -5.23
C ILE A 89 5.56 -10.85 -4.50
N GLY A 90 6.65 -10.25 -4.00
CA GLY A 90 7.68 -10.97 -3.27
C GLY A 90 7.15 -11.69 -2.03
N ALA A 91 6.17 -11.10 -1.33
CA ALA A 91 5.52 -11.73 -0.19
C ALA A 91 4.68 -12.98 -0.56
N GLN A 92 4.34 -13.17 -1.84
CA GLN A 92 3.70 -14.39 -2.34
C GLN A 92 4.70 -15.43 -2.84
N LEU A 93 5.88 -14.99 -3.28
CA LEU A 93 6.91 -15.84 -3.86
C LEU A 93 7.91 -16.37 -2.81
N PHE A 94 8.21 -15.58 -1.79
CA PHE A 94 9.23 -15.89 -0.79
C PHE A 94 8.64 -16.02 0.60
N ALA A 95 9.26 -16.87 1.40
CA ALA A 95 9.01 -16.92 2.84
C ALA A 95 9.90 -15.92 3.58
N GLY A 96 9.44 -15.44 4.73
CA GLY A 96 10.27 -14.79 5.75
C GLY A 96 10.32 -15.66 7.00
N LEU A 97 11.18 -15.34 7.95
CA LEU A 97 11.18 -16.03 9.25
C LEU A 97 9.85 -15.82 9.98
N VAL A 98 9.31 -14.61 9.88
CA VAL A 98 8.02 -14.22 10.45
C VAL A 98 7.14 -13.61 9.37
N ARG A 99 5.85 -13.48 9.66
CA ARG A 99 4.89 -12.70 8.85
C ARG A 99 4.21 -11.65 9.70
N THR A 100 3.62 -10.66 9.07
CA THR A 100 2.86 -9.61 9.77
C THR A 100 1.54 -10.18 10.28
N GLY A 101 1.32 -10.12 11.59
CA GLY A 101 0.05 -10.40 12.25
C GLY A 101 -0.63 -9.12 12.71
N LYS A 102 -1.84 -9.26 13.27
CA LYS A 102 -2.64 -8.13 13.78
C LYS A 102 -1.92 -7.39 14.91
N ASP A 103 -1.30 -8.14 15.82
CA ASP A 103 -0.69 -7.61 17.05
C ASP A 103 0.86 -7.60 16.99
N GLY A 104 1.43 -7.90 15.83
CA GLY A 104 2.88 -7.93 15.62
C GLY A 104 3.34 -9.11 14.77
N PRO A 105 4.66 -9.36 14.70
CA PRO A 105 5.21 -10.49 13.96
C PRO A 105 4.71 -11.82 14.55
N ILE A 106 4.30 -12.72 13.67
CA ILE A 106 3.91 -14.09 14.04
C ILE A 106 4.81 -15.10 13.31
N PRO A 107 5.06 -16.28 13.89
CA PRO A 107 5.86 -17.33 13.29
C PRO A 107 5.41 -17.65 11.85
N TYR A 108 6.39 -17.88 10.96
CA TYR A 108 6.13 -18.31 9.59
C TYR A 108 7.09 -19.43 9.19
N LEU A 109 8.25 -19.14 8.57
CA LEU A 109 9.29 -20.15 8.34
C LEU A 109 9.97 -20.56 9.65
N ALA A 110 10.24 -19.62 10.56
CA ALA A 110 10.57 -19.94 11.94
C ALA A 110 9.29 -20.40 12.64
N GLU A 111 9.26 -21.62 13.16
CA GLU A 111 8.13 -22.10 13.97
C GLU A 111 8.18 -21.57 15.41
N SER A 112 9.39 -21.29 15.92
CA SER A 112 9.61 -20.67 17.21
C SER A 112 10.88 -19.80 17.22
N GLY A 113 11.00 -18.95 18.23
CA GLY A 113 12.19 -18.15 18.43
C GLY A 113 12.30 -17.70 19.88
N GLU A 114 13.55 -17.54 20.32
CA GLU A 114 13.92 -17.07 21.64
C GLU A 114 14.64 -15.73 21.51
N ILE A 115 14.35 -14.80 22.41
CA ILE A 115 15.03 -13.51 22.50
C ILE A 115 15.55 -13.38 23.92
N ASP A 116 16.81 -13.04 24.07
CA ASP A 116 17.37 -12.80 25.41
C ASP A 116 16.78 -11.54 26.05
N SER A 117 16.93 -11.42 27.36
CA SER A 117 16.38 -10.31 28.17
C SER A 117 16.92 -8.93 27.76
N GLN A 118 18.07 -8.88 27.06
CA GLN A 118 18.68 -7.66 26.57
C GLN A 118 18.31 -7.34 25.12
N ALA A 119 17.54 -8.21 24.45
CA ALA A 119 17.20 -8.12 23.02
C ALA A 119 18.45 -7.99 22.12
N LYS A 120 19.51 -8.70 22.45
CA LYS A 120 20.76 -8.76 21.70
C LYS A 120 21.04 -10.11 21.06
N ARG A 121 20.41 -11.17 21.54
CA ARG A 121 20.50 -12.51 20.98
C ARG A 121 19.13 -13.01 20.59
N PHE A 122 19.08 -13.56 19.39
CA PHE A 122 17.86 -14.12 18.80
C PHE A 122 18.21 -15.52 18.32
N ARG A 123 17.45 -16.51 18.77
CA ARG A 123 17.53 -17.87 18.25
C ARG A 123 16.27 -18.21 17.53
N PHE A 124 16.38 -18.73 16.33
CA PHE A 124 15.26 -19.16 15.50
C PHE A 124 15.33 -20.64 15.23
N HIS A 125 14.21 -21.32 15.40
CA HIS A 125 14.04 -22.72 15.00
C HIS A 125 13.17 -22.76 13.76
N LEU A 126 13.72 -23.28 12.66
CA LEU A 126 13.03 -23.35 11.38
C LEU A 126 12.07 -24.53 11.34
N ARG A 127 11.01 -24.35 10.58
CA ARG A 127 10.00 -25.38 10.33
C ARG A 127 10.63 -26.55 9.56
N LYS A 128 10.50 -27.76 10.11
CA LYS A 128 10.96 -28.99 9.46
C LYS A 128 10.17 -29.27 8.18
N GLY A 129 10.89 -29.71 7.13
CA GLY A 129 10.29 -30.13 5.87
C GLY A 129 9.87 -28.96 4.94
N ALA A 130 10.24 -27.73 5.27
CA ALA A 130 10.07 -26.60 4.35
C ALA A 130 11.06 -26.74 3.17
N THR A 131 10.58 -26.51 1.95
CA THR A 131 11.38 -26.59 0.73
C THR A 131 11.22 -25.33 -0.12
N PHE A 132 12.21 -25.05 -0.96
CA PHE A 132 12.08 -24.11 -2.07
C PHE A 132 11.19 -24.71 -3.18
N HIS A 133 10.89 -23.91 -4.20
CA HIS A 133 10.05 -24.33 -5.32
C HIS A 133 10.64 -25.48 -6.16
N ASP A 134 11.96 -25.64 -6.14
CA ASP A 134 12.68 -26.73 -6.81
C ASP A 134 12.79 -28.01 -5.97
N GLY A 135 12.19 -28.00 -4.76
CA GLY A 135 12.22 -29.13 -3.83
C GLY A 135 13.42 -29.16 -2.89
N THR A 136 14.40 -28.28 -3.05
CA THR A 136 15.58 -28.21 -2.16
C THR A 136 15.15 -27.81 -0.75
N PRO A 137 15.58 -28.52 0.32
CA PRO A 137 15.26 -28.15 1.70
C PRO A 137 15.75 -26.75 2.05
N ILE A 138 14.93 -25.99 2.78
CA ILE A 138 15.34 -24.70 3.35
C ILE A 138 16.08 -24.94 4.64
N THR A 139 17.27 -24.37 4.76
CA THR A 139 18.15 -24.54 5.91
C THR A 139 18.51 -23.21 6.59
N ALA A 140 19.09 -23.28 7.78
CA ALA A 140 19.63 -22.11 8.47
C ALA A 140 20.76 -21.41 7.68
N ASN A 141 21.45 -22.15 6.79
CA ASN A 141 22.43 -21.55 5.88
C ASN A 141 21.79 -20.62 4.86
N ASP A 142 20.62 -20.97 4.32
CA ASP A 142 19.86 -20.13 3.39
C ASP A 142 19.36 -18.85 4.08
N VAL A 143 18.92 -18.97 5.33
CA VAL A 143 18.52 -17.81 6.14
C VAL A 143 19.73 -16.90 6.42
N ALA A 144 20.86 -17.47 6.82
CA ALA A 144 22.07 -16.70 7.07
C ALA A 144 22.56 -15.99 5.79
N PHE A 145 22.53 -16.68 4.65
CA PHE A 145 22.82 -16.10 3.34
C PHE A 145 21.89 -14.91 3.06
N SER A 146 20.59 -15.09 3.24
CA SER A 146 19.56 -14.09 2.95
C SER A 146 19.71 -12.82 3.80
N ILE A 147 20.00 -12.97 5.09
CA ILE A 147 20.26 -11.83 5.99
C ILE A 147 21.51 -11.07 5.53
N ARG A 148 22.59 -11.76 5.18
CA ARG A 148 23.82 -11.15 4.66
C ARG A 148 23.59 -10.48 3.31
N ALA A 149 22.81 -11.08 2.43
CA ALA A 149 22.44 -10.49 1.15
C ALA A 149 21.64 -9.19 1.37
N ALA A 150 20.65 -9.20 2.28
CA ALA A 150 19.88 -8.00 2.63
C ALA A 150 20.78 -6.91 3.28
N GLN A 151 21.73 -7.27 4.12
CA GLN A 151 22.71 -6.30 4.68
C GLN A 151 23.55 -5.61 3.60
N ARG A 152 23.84 -6.29 2.48
CA ARG A 152 24.66 -5.75 1.39
C ARG A 152 23.82 -4.96 0.37
N HIS A 153 22.69 -5.49 -0.02
CA HIS A 153 21.99 -5.07 -1.24
C HIS A 153 20.64 -4.40 -0.99
N HIS A 154 19.99 -4.66 0.17
CA HIS A 154 18.67 -4.11 0.39
C HIS A 154 18.68 -2.57 0.49
N PRO A 155 17.76 -1.83 -0.17
CA PRO A 155 17.69 -0.37 -0.09
C PRO A 155 17.56 0.17 1.34
N PHE A 156 16.92 -0.57 2.24
CA PHE A 156 16.81 -0.24 3.67
C PHE A 156 17.74 -1.08 4.56
N ARG A 157 18.95 -1.41 4.08
CA ARG A 157 19.93 -2.24 4.80
C ARG A 157 20.29 -1.72 6.20
N SER A 158 20.12 -0.41 6.46
CA SER A 158 20.33 0.17 7.79
C SER A 158 19.46 -0.45 8.89
N MET A 159 18.34 -1.08 8.53
CA MET A 159 17.50 -1.82 9.49
C MET A 159 18.22 -3.05 10.10
N LEU A 160 19.28 -3.56 9.41
CA LEU A 160 20.08 -4.71 9.82
C LEU A 160 21.50 -4.31 10.25
N GLU A 161 21.82 -3.02 10.36
CA GLU A 161 23.15 -2.52 10.68
C GLU A 161 23.66 -3.01 12.04
N ALA A 162 22.75 -3.14 13.00
CA ALA A 162 23.10 -3.66 14.32
C ALA A 162 23.35 -5.19 14.36
N VAL A 163 23.06 -5.91 13.29
CA VAL A 163 23.28 -7.36 13.23
C VAL A 163 24.76 -7.65 12.96
N ASP A 164 25.46 -8.13 13.99
CA ASP A 164 26.89 -8.44 13.93
C ASP A 164 27.16 -9.86 13.45
N LYS A 165 26.44 -10.83 14.04
CA LYS A 165 26.66 -12.24 13.76
C LYS A 165 25.37 -12.93 13.35
N VAL A 166 25.50 -13.77 12.35
CA VAL A 166 24.45 -14.67 11.88
C VAL A 166 25.09 -16.03 11.72
N VAL A 167 24.77 -16.96 12.64
CA VAL A 167 25.44 -18.23 12.78
C VAL A 167 24.44 -19.37 12.68
N PRO A 168 24.46 -20.16 11.60
CA PRO A 168 23.79 -21.46 11.57
C PRO A 168 24.41 -22.39 12.63
N VAL A 169 23.59 -22.86 13.57
CA VAL A 169 23.97 -23.79 14.62
C VAL A 169 23.89 -25.23 14.10
N ASP A 170 22.80 -25.50 13.39
CA ASP A 170 22.51 -26.72 12.65
C ASP A 170 21.62 -26.39 11.45
N ASP A 171 21.10 -27.37 10.72
CA ASP A 171 20.29 -27.16 9.53
C ASP A 171 18.99 -26.39 9.80
N LEU A 172 18.46 -26.46 11.01
CA LEU A 172 17.18 -25.86 11.37
C LEU A 172 17.27 -24.80 12.48
N THR A 173 18.48 -24.53 12.99
CA THR A 173 18.69 -23.57 14.09
C THR A 173 19.65 -22.47 13.66
N LEU A 174 19.21 -21.23 13.82
CA LEU A 174 19.99 -20.03 13.52
C LEU A 174 20.12 -19.16 14.76
N ASP A 175 21.34 -18.76 15.10
CA ASP A 175 21.63 -17.73 16.09
C ASP A 175 21.98 -16.41 15.40
N LEU A 176 21.46 -15.32 15.97
CA LEU A 176 21.74 -13.96 15.53
C LEU A 176 22.10 -13.10 16.73
N GLU A 177 23.21 -12.36 16.62
CA GLU A 177 23.68 -11.43 17.64
C GLU A 177 23.70 -10.00 17.10
N THR A 178 23.33 -9.03 17.95
CA THR A 178 23.34 -7.60 17.63
C THR A 178 24.29 -6.83 18.54
N SER A 179 24.94 -5.80 18.02
CA SER A 179 25.83 -4.90 18.77
C SER A 179 25.11 -4.12 19.87
N ILE A 180 23.88 -3.74 19.61
CA ILE A 180 23.01 -3.00 20.52
C ILE A 180 21.66 -3.68 20.65
N PRO A 181 20.89 -3.43 21.75
CA PRO A 181 19.54 -3.96 21.89
C PRO A 181 18.62 -3.60 20.72
N GLN A 182 17.99 -4.59 20.11
CA GLN A 182 17.11 -4.40 18.93
C GLN A 182 15.76 -5.14 19.09
N PRO A 183 14.88 -4.70 20.00
CA PRO A 183 13.61 -5.39 20.23
C PRO A 183 12.67 -5.38 19.00
N ALA A 184 12.85 -4.44 18.09
CA ALA A 184 12.06 -4.33 16.87
C ALA A 184 12.59 -5.17 15.70
N LEU A 185 13.74 -5.84 15.85
CA LEU A 185 14.42 -6.55 14.75
C LEU A 185 13.56 -7.64 14.12
N LEU A 186 12.73 -8.34 14.91
CA LEU A 186 11.81 -9.35 14.39
C LEU A 186 10.91 -8.81 13.25
N LYS A 187 10.52 -7.54 13.30
CA LYS A 187 9.68 -6.92 12.27
C LYS A 187 10.38 -6.80 10.91
N CYS A 188 11.70 -6.92 10.87
CA CYS A 188 12.47 -6.87 9.63
C CYS A 188 12.44 -8.21 8.86
N PHE A 189 12.21 -9.33 9.55
CA PHE A 189 12.29 -10.67 8.95
C PHE A 189 11.00 -11.14 8.27
N ILE A 190 10.19 -10.20 7.78
CA ILE A 190 9.03 -10.49 6.94
C ILE A 190 9.47 -10.67 5.47
N PRO A 191 8.69 -11.41 4.64
CA PRO A 191 9.06 -11.67 3.24
C PRO A 191 9.29 -10.42 2.40
N ALA A 192 8.60 -9.33 2.74
CA ALA A 192 8.70 -8.05 2.02
C ALA A 192 10.01 -7.28 2.26
N LEU A 193 10.78 -7.62 3.30
CA LEU A 193 12.02 -6.94 3.67
C LEU A 193 13.22 -7.88 3.64
N VAL A 194 13.12 -9.04 4.28
CA VAL A 194 14.19 -10.05 4.31
C VAL A 194 13.58 -11.40 3.89
N PRO A 195 13.37 -11.60 2.57
CA PRO A 195 12.94 -12.88 2.04
C PRO A 195 14.04 -13.93 2.23
N VAL A 196 13.67 -15.18 2.49
CA VAL A 196 14.61 -16.29 2.48
C VAL A 196 14.84 -16.73 1.04
N LEU A 197 16.09 -16.59 0.61
CA LEU A 197 16.54 -16.86 -0.75
C LEU A 197 17.27 -18.21 -0.82
N PRO A 198 17.15 -18.96 -1.93
CA PRO A 198 17.89 -20.20 -2.15
C PRO A 198 19.38 -19.90 -2.38
N ALA A 199 20.22 -20.18 -1.39
CA ALA A 199 21.66 -19.93 -1.45
C ALA A 199 22.33 -20.69 -2.60
N HIS A 200 21.82 -21.86 -2.97
CA HIS A 200 22.35 -22.67 -4.07
C HIS A 200 22.09 -22.02 -5.46
N ILE A 201 21.12 -21.12 -5.59
CA ILE A 201 20.87 -20.37 -6.83
C ILE A 201 21.63 -19.04 -6.84
N TYR A 202 21.66 -18.34 -5.69
CA TYR A 202 22.23 -16.99 -5.57
C TYR A 202 23.62 -16.98 -4.89
N GLY A 203 24.26 -18.15 -4.73
CA GLY A 203 25.47 -18.33 -3.93
C GLY A 203 26.73 -17.62 -4.42
N ASP A 204 26.73 -17.12 -5.67
CA ASP A 204 27.77 -16.25 -6.21
C ASP A 204 27.71 -14.81 -5.64
N GLY A 205 26.70 -14.49 -4.83
CA GLY A 205 26.56 -13.22 -4.11
C GLY A 205 25.78 -12.14 -4.83
N THR A 206 25.21 -12.42 -5.99
CA THR A 206 24.29 -11.50 -6.72
C THR A 206 22.86 -12.02 -6.66
N PRO A 207 22.05 -11.56 -5.70
CA PRO A 207 20.65 -11.95 -5.59
C PRO A 207 19.75 -11.25 -6.61
#